data_35edba878e2c47877393e4b45a29e3e4
#
_entry.id   35edba878e2c47877393e4b45a29e3e4
#
_cell.length_a   1.000
_cell.length_b   1.000
_cell.length_c   1.000
_cell.angle_alpha   90.00
_cell.angle_beta   90.00
_cell.angle_gamma   90.00
#
_symmetry.space_group_name_H-M   'P 1'
#
loop_
_entity.id
_entity.type
_entity.pdbx_description
1 polymer ?
#
loop_
_entity_poly.entity_id
_entity_poly.type
_entity_poly.pdbx_seq_one_letter_code
_entity_poly.pdbx_strand_id
1 'polypeptide(L)'
;MTLVRRVARPLLAAIFIAGGLDQFKHPTAKAKTAGPLLAKVGPPVGLPDDPELLIRANGMAMVGAGALLATGHLPRVASSVLAVTLVPTTVAAHAFWKEQDPEVRERQKVQFLKNLGLLGGLLLAAVDTE
;
A
#
# COMPACT_ATOMS: atom_id res chain seq x y z
N MET A 1 -19.74 -14.08 9.64
CA MET A 1 -19.20 -12.71 9.53
C MET A 1 -20.31 -11.71 9.81
N THR A 2 -20.07 -10.77 10.71
CA THR A 2 -21.06 -9.73 11.05
C THR A 2 -21.24 -8.76 9.86
N LEU A 3 -22.36 -8.04 9.86
CA LEU A 3 -22.65 -7.03 8.82
C LEU A 3 -21.53 -5.97 8.74
N VAL A 4 -21.04 -5.54 9.90
CA VAL A 4 -19.96 -4.54 9.95
C VAL A 4 -18.73 -5.04 9.17
N ARG A 5 -18.32 -6.29 9.39
CA ARG A 5 -17.17 -6.87 8.69
C ARG A 5 -17.40 -7.01 7.19
N ARG A 6 -18.64 -7.37 6.80
CA ARG A 6 -19.01 -7.48 5.37
C ARG A 6 -18.93 -6.16 4.63
N VAL A 7 -19.16 -5.06 5.32
CA VAL A 7 -19.08 -3.71 4.75
C VAL A 7 -17.67 -3.13 4.89
N ALA A 8 -17.08 -3.24 6.08
CA ALA A 8 -15.79 -2.61 6.38
C ALA A 8 -14.63 -3.17 5.54
N ARG A 9 -14.60 -4.49 5.34
CA ARG A 9 -13.51 -5.13 4.59
C ARG A 9 -13.45 -4.69 3.12
N PRO A 10 -14.55 -4.69 2.34
CA PRO A 10 -14.53 -4.15 0.97
C PRO A 10 -14.20 -2.66 0.93
N LEU A 11 -14.71 -1.87 1.87
CA LEU A 11 -14.40 -0.44 1.93
C LEU A 11 -12.91 -0.20 2.15
N LEU A 12 -12.31 -0.93 3.07
CA LEU A 12 -10.88 -0.84 3.33
C LEU A 12 -10.06 -1.33 2.14
N ALA A 13 -10.48 -2.41 1.49
CA ALA A 13 -9.77 -3.03 0.38
C ALA A 13 -9.81 -2.20 -0.90
N ALA A 14 -10.85 -1.39 -1.10
CA ALA A 14 -11.10 -0.69 -2.36
C ALA A 14 -9.92 0.15 -2.83
N ILE A 15 -9.30 0.91 -1.93
CA ILE A 15 -8.16 1.77 -2.28
C ILE A 15 -6.93 0.95 -2.68
N PHE A 16 -6.75 -0.22 -2.08
CA PHE A 16 -5.61 -1.10 -2.40
C PHE A 16 -5.81 -1.78 -3.75
N ILE A 17 -7.04 -2.20 -4.06
CA ILE A 17 -7.36 -2.78 -5.38
C ILE A 17 -7.17 -1.71 -6.46
N ALA A 18 -7.75 -0.54 -6.29
CA ALA A 18 -7.61 0.56 -7.26
C ALA A 18 -6.16 1.00 -7.42
N GLY A 19 -5.45 1.23 -6.31
CA GLY A 19 -4.05 1.63 -6.33
C GLY A 19 -3.14 0.54 -6.88
N GLY A 20 -3.43 -0.73 -6.59
CA GLY A 20 -2.67 -1.85 -7.12
C GLY A 20 -2.82 -2.00 -8.63
N LEU A 21 -4.03 -1.84 -9.15
CA LEU A 21 -4.27 -1.83 -10.60
C LEU A 21 -3.52 -0.68 -11.29
N ASP A 22 -3.52 0.50 -10.68
CA ASP A 22 -2.79 1.65 -11.21
C ASP A 22 -1.28 1.38 -11.24
N GLN A 23 -0.71 0.81 -10.19
CA GLN A 23 0.71 0.44 -10.17
C GLN A 23 1.04 -0.60 -11.24
N PHE A 24 0.17 -1.56 -11.46
CA PHE A 24 0.39 -2.58 -12.48
C PHE A 24 0.32 -2.01 -13.90
N LYS A 25 -0.67 -1.15 -14.17
CA LYS A 25 -0.88 -0.55 -15.50
C LYS A 25 0.08 0.58 -15.82
N HIS A 26 0.44 1.39 -14.82
CA HIS A 26 1.21 2.61 -14.98
C HIS A 26 2.38 2.69 -13.98
N PRO A 27 3.39 1.80 -14.05
CA PRO A 27 4.44 1.73 -13.05
C PRO A 27 5.49 2.83 -13.16
N THR A 28 5.62 3.50 -14.32
CA THR A 28 6.75 4.39 -14.63
C THR A 28 6.87 5.56 -13.66
N ALA A 29 5.78 6.28 -13.40
CA ALA A 29 5.81 7.44 -12.49
C ALA A 29 6.15 7.03 -11.06
N LYS A 30 5.59 5.92 -10.58
CA LYS A 30 5.86 5.40 -9.25
C LYS A 30 7.27 4.85 -9.12
N ALA A 31 7.80 4.25 -10.20
CA ALA A 31 9.18 3.78 -10.25
C ALA A 31 10.18 4.93 -10.11
N LYS A 32 9.90 6.09 -10.68
CA LYS A 32 10.73 7.29 -10.51
C LYS A 32 10.77 7.74 -9.05
N THR A 33 9.62 7.76 -8.38
CA THR A 33 9.50 8.18 -6.99
C THR A 33 10.14 7.18 -6.04
N ALA A 34 9.88 5.88 -6.23
CA ALA A 34 10.36 4.82 -5.35
C ALA A 34 11.77 4.33 -5.68
N GLY A 35 12.28 4.62 -6.87
CA GLY A 35 13.57 4.12 -7.35
C GLY A 35 14.74 4.34 -6.38
N PRO A 36 14.94 5.58 -5.86
CA PRO A 36 16.03 5.83 -4.91
C PRO A 36 15.94 5.00 -3.63
N LEU A 37 14.73 4.79 -3.09
CA LEU A 37 14.53 3.94 -1.92
C LEU A 37 14.81 2.48 -2.26
N LEU A 38 14.31 1.99 -3.38
CA LEU A 38 14.51 0.62 -3.84
C LEU A 38 15.99 0.34 -4.12
N ALA A 39 16.72 1.32 -4.63
CA ALA A 39 18.16 1.19 -4.85
C ALA A 39 18.93 1.02 -3.53
N LYS A 40 18.45 1.59 -2.43
CA LYS A 40 19.07 1.46 -1.11
C LYS A 40 18.72 0.13 -0.43
N VAL A 41 17.45 -0.26 -0.45
CA VAL A 41 16.96 -1.40 0.37
C VAL A 41 16.88 -2.70 -0.43
N GLY A 42 16.81 -2.63 -1.75
CA GLY A 42 16.64 -3.81 -2.59
C GLY A 42 17.85 -4.76 -2.59
N PRO A 43 19.09 -4.28 -2.87
CA PRO A 43 20.25 -5.15 -2.93
C PRO A 43 20.51 -5.96 -1.66
N PRO A 44 20.42 -5.38 -0.43
CA PRO A 44 20.62 -6.15 0.80
C PRO A 44 19.65 -7.31 1.00
N VAL A 45 18.44 -7.23 0.43
CA VAL A 45 17.42 -8.27 0.57
C VAL A 45 17.25 -9.10 -0.72
N GLY A 46 18.12 -8.90 -1.72
CA GLY A 46 18.14 -9.70 -2.94
C GLY A 46 17.05 -9.37 -3.96
N LEU A 47 16.47 -8.17 -3.91
CA LEU A 47 15.48 -7.75 -4.90
C LEU A 47 16.13 -7.46 -6.26
N PRO A 48 15.43 -7.73 -7.39
CA PRO A 48 15.89 -7.35 -8.71
C PRO A 48 16.12 -5.84 -8.83
N ASP A 49 17.09 -5.43 -9.65
CA ASP A 49 17.36 -4.02 -9.95
C ASP A 49 16.46 -3.55 -11.10
N ASP A 50 15.15 -3.62 -10.89
CA ASP A 50 14.14 -3.19 -11.87
C ASP A 50 12.96 -2.57 -11.11
N PRO A 51 12.97 -1.23 -10.90
CA PRO A 51 11.92 -0.56 -10.15
C PRO A 51 10.51 -0.76 -10.73
N GLU A 52 10.36 -0.78 -12.06
CA GLU A 52 9.05 -0.98 -12.69
C GLU A 52 8.50 -2.39 -12.40
N LEU A 53 9.35 -3.41 -12.48
CA LEU A 53 8.97 -4.77 -12.13
C LEU A 53 8.51 -4.86 -10.67
N LEU A 54 9.25 -4.24 -9.76
CA LEU A 54 8.92 -4.23 -8.33
C LEU A 54 7.59 -3.51 -8.06
N ILE A 55 7.34 -2.39 -8.75
CA ILE A 55 6.08 -1.67 -8.64
C ILE A 55 4.92 -2.50 -9.16
N ARG A 56 5.08 -3.17 -10.30
CA ARG A 56 4.05 -4.07 -10.85
C ARG A 56 3.76 -5.23 -9.92
N ALA A 57 4.80 -5.86 -9.39
CA ALA A 57 4.65 -6.97 -8.45
C ALA A 57 3.92 -6.53 -7.18
N ASN A 58 4.27 -5.36 -6.65
CA ASN A 58 3.59 -4.77 -5.50
C ASN A 58 2.11 -4.49 -5.81
N GLY A 59 1.82 -3.96 -7.01
CA GLY A 59 0.45 -3.73 -7.45
C GLY A 59 -0.37 -5.00 -7.53
N MET A 60 0.20 -6.09 -8.05
CA MET A 60 -0.46 -7.40 -8.09
C MET A 60 -0.73 -7.95 -6.70
N ALA A 61 0.22 -7.81 -5.78
CA ALA A 61 0.05 -8.22 -4.39
C ALA A 61 -1.07 -7.42 -3.72
N MET A 62 -1.15 -6.12 -3.98
CA MET A 62 -2.22 -5.26 -3.46
C MET A 62 -3.59 -5.67 -3.99
N VAL A 63 -3.71 -5.97 -5.28
CA VAL A 63 -4.96 -6.42 -5.90
C VAL A 63 -5.38 -7.77 -5.31
N GLY A 64 -4.47 -8.73 -5.27
CA GLY A 64 -4.75 -10.06 -4.75
C GLY A 64 -5.14 -10.06 -3.29
N ALA A 65 -4.35 -9.41 -2.44
CA ALA A 65 -4.64 -9.29 -1.01
C ALA A 65 -5.91 -8.46 -0.77
N GLY A 66 -6.10 -7.39 -1.54
CA GLY A 66 -7.32 -6.58 -1.48
C GLY A 66 -8.57 -7.39 -1.81
N ALA A 67 -8.51 -8.21 -2.86
CA ALA A 67 -9.63 -9.07 -3.23
C ALA A 67 -9.94 -10.12 -2.15
N LEU A 68 -8.92 -10.72 -1.56
CA LEU A 68 -9.09 -11.66 -0.45
C LEU A 68 -9.74 -10.98 0.75
N LEU A 69 -9.27 -9.77 1.10
CA LEU A 69 -9.83 -9.01 2.20
C LEU A 69 -11.29 -8.63 1.93
N ALA A 70 -11.58 -8.12 0.72
CA ALA A 70 -12.93 -7.68 0.34
C ALA A 70 -13.94 -8.82 0.40
N THR A 71 -13.54 -10.03 0.00
CA THR A 71 -14.40 -11.20 -0.03
C THR A 71 -14.43 -11.98 1.30
N GLY A 72 -13.59 -11.57 2.24
CA GLY A 72 -13.50 -12.22 3.55
C GLY A 72 -12.75 -13.54 3.56
N HIS A 73 -11.93 -13.77 2.54
CA HIS A 73 -11.06 -14.96 2.47
C HIS A 73 -9.69 -14.63 3.05
N LEU A 74 -9.21 -15.40 4.00
CA LEU A 74 -7.94 -15.21 4.69
C LEU A 74 -7.72 -13.74 5.10
N PRO A 75 -8.71 -13.09 5.75
CA PRO A 75 -8.65 -11.64 5.96
C PRO A 75 -7.49 -11.19 6.83
N ARG A 76 -7.04 -12.01 7.76
CA ARG A 76 -5.90 -11.69 8.63
C ARG A 76 -4.59 -11.69 7.85
N VAL A 77 -4.39 -12.69 6.99
CA VAL A 77 -3.22 -12.77 6.11
C VAL A 77 -3.23 -11.64 5.09
N ALA A 78 -4.37 -11.42 4.44
CA ALA A 78 -4.53 -10.36 3.45
C ALA A 78 -4.24 -8.98 4.05
N SER A 79 -4.80 -8.68 5.22
CA SER A 79 -4.56 -7.42 5.92
C SER A 79 -3.09 -7.24 6.30
N SER A 80 -2.43 -8.30 6.75
CA SER A 80 -1.01 -8.27 7.09
C SER A 80 -0.14 -7.99 5.87
N VAL A 81 -0.43 -8.61 4.73
CA VAL A 81 0.26 -8.35 3.47
C VAL A 81 0.10 -6.88 3.06
N LEU A 82 -1.13 -6.37 3.10
CA LEU A 82 -1.40 -4.97 2.76
C LEU A 82 -0.69 -4.01 3.71
N ALA A 83 -0.66 -4.30 5.00
CA ALA A 83 0.05 -3.47 5.98
C ALA A 83 1.56 -3.43 5.69
N VAL A 84 2.16 -4.58 5.39
CA VAL A 84 3.59 -4.67 5.06
C VAL A 84 3.93 -3.89 3.78
N THR A 85 3.06 -3.95 2.76
CA THR A 85 3.28 -3.21 1.51
C THR A 85 3.02 -1.72 1.65
N LEU A 86 2.11 -1.32 2.54
CA LEU A 86 1.72 0.07 2.73
C LEU A 86 2.83 0.92 3.35
N VAL A 87 3.61 0.38 4.28
CA VAL A 87 4.65 1.14 4.98
C VAL A 87 5.71 1.69 4.02
N PRO A 88 6.42 0.86 3.22
CA PRO A 88 7.43 1.39 2.29
C PRO A 88 6.80 2.27 1.20
N THR A 89 5.60 1.95 0.74
CA THR A 89 4.89 2.76 -0.26
C THR A 89 4.61 4.17 0.28
N THR A 90 4.18 4.26 1.53
CA THR A 90 3.90 5.55 2.18
C THR A 90 5.17 6.38 2.34
N VAL A 91 6.24 5.77 2.81
CA VAL A 91 7.54 6.45 2.97
C VAL A 91 8.09 6.92 1.63
N ALA A 92 7.97 6.10 0.58
CA ALA A 92 8.49 6.44 -0.74
C ALA A 92 7.67 7.53 -1.45
N ALA A 93 6.33 7.44 -1.37
CA ALA A 93 5.45 8.30 -2.16
C ALA A 93 5.02 9.58 -1.44
N HIS A 94 4.97 9.57 -0.12
CA HIS A 94 4.37 10.67 0.67
C HIS A 94 5.33 11.19 1.74
N ALA A 95 6.60 11.36 1.39
CA ALA A 95 7.64 11.93 2.26
C ALA A 95 7.50 13.46 2.33
N PHE A 96 6.45 13.93 3.01
CA PHE A 96 6.14 15.36 3.08
C PHE A 96 7.26 16.20 3.71
N TRP A 97 8.06 15.61 4.60
CA TRP A 97 9.19 16.28 5.25
C TRP A 97 10.33 16.65 4.29
N LYS A 98 10.35 16.07 3.09
CA LYS A 98 11.33 16.38 2.05
C LYS A 98 10.85 17.48 1.10
N GLU A 99 9.57 17.85 1.14
CA GLU A 99 9.00 18.84 0.26
C GLU A 99 9.25 20.24 0.79
N GLN A 100 9.69 21.14 -0.11
CA GLN A 100 9.96 22.53 0.22
C GLN A 100 8.78 23.45 -0.09
N ASP A 101 7.99 23.14 -1.12
CA ASP A 101 6.79 23.88 -1.47
C ASP A 101 5.70 23.65 -0.39
N PRO A 102 5.22 24.69 0.29
CA PRO A 102 4.21 24.54 1.35
C PRO A 102 2.92 23.85 0.90
N GLU A 103 2.44 24.10 -0.33
CA GLU A 103 1.21 23.49 -0.83
C GLU A 103 1.41 21.99 -1.11
N VAL A 104 2.51 21.63 -1.75
CA VAL A 104 2.86 20.24 -2.02
C VAL A 104 3.09 19.48 -0.71
N ARG A 105 3.80 20.12 0.22
CA ARG A 105 4.06 19.54 1.54
C ARG A 105 2.75 19.22 2.27
N GLU A 106 1.80 20.14 2.27
CA GLU A 106 0.52 19.94 2.94
C GLU A 106 -0.28 18.81 2.29
N ARG A 107 -0.32 18.73 0.96
CA ARG A 107 -0.99 17.63 0.26
C ARG A 107 -0.34 16.29 0.57
N GLN A 108 0.97 16.20 0.58
CA GLN A 108 1.69 14.97 0.89
C GLN A 108 1.49 14.58 2.36
N LYS A 109 1.41 15.56 3.26
CA LYS A 109 1.12 15.31 4.67
C LYS A 109 -0.27 14.69 4.86
N VAL A 110 -1.28 15.19 4.16
CA VAL A 110 -2.64 14.61 4.20
C VAL A 110 -2.62 13.17 3.69
N GLN A 111 -1.92 12.90 2.60
CA GLN A 111 -1.80 11.53 2.07
C GLN A 111 -1.07 10.61 3.04
N PHE A 112 -0.02 11.11 3.69
CA PHE A 112 0.71 10.35 4.71
C PHE A 112 -0.20 10.00 5.89
N LEU A 113 -0.94 10.96 6.42
CA LEU A 113 -1.88 10.76 7.53
C LEU A 113 -3.02 9.80 7.15
N LYS A 114 -3.54 9.92 5.93
CA LYS A 114 -4.53 8.98 5.39
C LYS A 114 -3.97 7.55 5.43
N ASN A 115 -2.75 7.35 4.98
CA ASN A 115 -2.13 6.03 4.97
C ASN A 115 -1.86 5.51 6.39
N LEU A 116 -1.58 6.38 7.36
CA LEU A 116 -1.52 5.97 8.77
C LEU A 116 -2.87 5.45 9.27
N GLY A 117 -3.95 6.11 8.88
CA GLY A 117 -5.31 5.65 9.19
C GLY A 117 -5.63 4.29 8.55
N LEU A 118 -5.25 4.12 7.28
CA LEU A 118 -5.40 2.84 6.58
C LEU A 118 -4.58 1.73 7.27
N LEU A 119 -3.36 2.04 7.67
CA LEU A 119 -2.52 1.09 8.39
C LEU A 119 -3.18 0.66 9.70
N GLY A 120 -3.75 1.61 10.46
CA GLY A 120 -4.51 1.31 11.68
C GLY A 120 -5.66 0.35 11.39
N GLY A 121 -6.44 0.60 10.35
CA GLY A 121 -7.52 -0.28 9.92
C GLY A 121 -7.04 -1.68 9.53
N LEU A 122 -5.93 -1.76 8.81
CA LEU A 122 -5.33 -3.04 8.43
C LEU A 122 -4.83 -3.84 9.64
N LEU A 123 -4.23 -3.16 10.61
CA LEU A 123 -3.76 -3.82 11.84
C LEU A 123 -4.94 -4.38 12.64
N LEU A 124 -6.04 -3.64 12.74
CA LEU A 124 -7.26 -4.13 13.37
C LEU A 124 -7.83 -5.36 12.63
N ALA A 125 -7.83 -5.31 11.30
CA ALA A 125 -8.27 -6.45 10.49
C ALA A 125 -7.33 -7.66 10.64
N ALA A 126 -6.03 -7.42 10.81
CA ALA A 126 -5.03 -8.49 10.98
C ALA A 126 -5.18 -9.23 12.31
N VAL A 127 -5.69 -8.57 13.34
CA VAL A 127 -5.93 -9.20 14.66
C VAL A 127 -7.37 -9.60 14.89
N ASP A 128 -8.26 -9.37 13.93
CA ASP A 128 -9.66 -9.75 14.01
C ASP A 128 -9.78 -11.28 14.05
N THR A 129 -10.46 -11.80 15.06
CA THR A 129 -10.51 -13.23 15.34
C THR A 129 -11.63 -13.97 14.60
N GLU A 130 -12.46 -13.30 13.84
CA GLU A 130 -13.51 -13.94 13.09
C GLU A 130 -13.18 -14.21 11.63
#